data_b7ac249f1c59030b4ac1a93605d20fd9
#
_entry.id   b7ac249f1c59030b4ac1a93605d20fd9
#
_cell.length_a   1.000
_cell.length_b   1.000
_cell.length_c   1.000
_cell.angle_alpha   90.00
_cell.angle_beta   90.00
_cell.angle_gamma   90.00
#
_symmetry.space_group_name_H-M   'P 1'
#
loop_
_entity.id
_entity.type
_entity.pdbx_description
1 polymer ?
#
loop_
_entity_poly.entity_id
_entity_poly.type
_entity_poly.pdbx_seq_one_letter_code
_entity_poly.pdbx_strand_id
1 'polypeptide(L)'
;YMKYAPLGNHHLEDFLIEEGFEPVLSGVADFGLYCLENTRVDHRYYHRHALTFPFLTLAQNVLMRMQETFIRLVEEDGTFHAPDRFRDVIRNADGFIDQGVKMGEGWLIKEGVSNIVSAQPFGCLPNHIVAKGMARRIKEAYPQSNLVAIDYDPSASRVNQENRIRLMLAVAHDADA
;
A
#
# COMPACT_ATOMS: atom_id res chain seq x y z
N TYR A 1 8.14 4.35 -1.43
CA TYR A 1 9.03 4.12 -2.61
C TYR A 1 9.81 2.82 -2.51
N MET A 2 10.01 2.27 -1.30
CA MET A 2 10.81 1.05 -1.08
C MET A 2 10.33 -0.14 -1.91
N LYS A 3 9.03 -0.32 -2.04
CA LYS A 3 8.44 -1.39 -2.85
C LYS A 3 8.76 -1.31 -4.36
N TYR A 4 9.17 -0.14 -4.85
CA TYR A 4 9.55 0.05 -6.27
C TYR A 4 11.07 0.14 -6.47
N ALA A 5 11.87 -0.16 -5.45
CA ALA A 5 13.32 -0.05 -5.48
C ALA A 5 13.98 -1.43 -5.33
N PRO A 6 14.13 -2.23 -6.40
CA PRO A 6 14.61 -3.60 -6.32
C PRO A 6 15.96 -3.73 -5.60
N LEU A 7 16.88 -2.80 -5.87
CA LEU A 7 18.18 -2.79 -5.17
C LEU A 7 18.04 -2.43 -3.68
N GLY A 8 17.00 -1.69 -3.30
CA GLY A 8 16.76 -1.29 -1.90
C GLY A 8 16.02 -2.34 -1.09
N ASN A 9 15.18 -3.13 -1.75
CA ASN A 9 14.37 -4.18 -1.12
C ASN A 9 14.86 -5.61 -1.43
N HIS A 10 16.11 -5.74 -1.89
CA HIS A 10 16.75 -7.02 -2.21
C HIS A 10 15.97 -7.87 -3.22
N HIS A 11 15.38 -7.23 -4.22
CA HIS A 11 14.57 -7.89 -5.24
C HIS A 11 13.40 -8.68 -4.65
N LEU A 12 12.67 -8.06 -3.71
CA LEU A 12 11.54 -8.67 -3.01
C LEU A 12 10.49 -9.25 -3.96
N GLU A 13 10.21 -8.57 -5.07
CA GLU A 13 9.23 -9.00 -6.05
C GLU A 13 9.65 -10.32 -6.71
N ASP A 14 10.91 -10.39 -7.18
CA ASP A 14 11.48 -11.61 -7.77
C ASP A 14 11.46 -12.76 -6.75
N PHE A 15 11.83 -12.48 -5.51
CA PHE A 15 11.80 -13.46 -4.43
C PHE A 15 10.40 -14.03 -4.18
N LEU A 16 9.34 -13.18 -4.16
CA LEU A 16 7.97 -13.64 -3.98
C LEU A 16 7.49 -14.51 -5.15
N ILE A 17 7.87 -14.17 -6.39
CA ILE A 17 7.57 -14.96 -7.58
C ILE A 17 8.28 -16.33 -7.51
N GLU A 18 9.54 -16.37 -7.10
CA GLU A 18 10.30 -17.62 -6.92
C GLU A 18 9.68 -18.53 -5.85
N GLU A 19 9.08 -17.94 -4.80
CA GLU A 19 8.35 -18.70 -3.77
C GLU A 19 6.91 -19.07 -4.20
N GLY A 20 6.50 -18.76 -5.45
CA GLY A 20 5.23 -19.17 -6.04
C GLY A 20 4.05 -18.24 -5.77
N PHE A 21 4.31 -17.00 -5.36
CA PHE A 21 3.28 -15.99 -5.09
C PHE A 21 3.23 -14.92 -6.18
N GLU A 22 2.04 -14.40 -6.43
CA GLU A 22 1.84 -13.24 -7.31
C GLU A 22 1.93 -11.94 -6.50
N PRO A 23 2.95 -11.09 -6.72
CA PRO A 23 3.06 -9.82 -6.02
C PRO A 23 2.09 -8.79 -6.60
N VAL A 24 1.24 -8.23 -5.73
CA VAL A 24 0.33 -7.13 -6.06
C VAL A 24 0.89 -5.81 -5.54
N LEU A 25 1.15 -4.87 -6.44
CA LEU A 25 1.69 -3.56 -6.11
C LEU A 25 0.67 -2.47 -6.49
N SER A 26 0.41 -1.55 -5.55
CA SER A 26 -0.34 -0.33 -5.89
C SER A 26 0.49 0.58 -6.80
N GLY A 27 -0.16 1.31 -7.70
CA GLY A 27 0.49 2.18 -8.68
C GLY A 27 1.29 3.33 -8.04
N VAL A 28 2.37 3.77 -8.70
CA VAL A 28 3.17 4.93 -8.24
C VAL A 28 2.32 6.21 -8.22
N ALA A 29 1.41 6.36 -9.17
CA ALA A 29 0.48 7.50 -9.23
C ALA A 29 -0.41 7.59 -7.98
N ASP A 30 -0.76 6.46 -7.37
CA ASP A 30 -1.57 6.39 -6.16
C ASP A 30 -0.89 7.06 -4.97
N PHE A 31 0.43 7.02 -4.91
CA PHE A 31 1.18 7.75 -3.89
C PHE A 31 1.01 9.27 -4.02
N GLY A 32 1.02 9.79 -5.25
CA GLY A 32 0.74 11.22 -5.49
C GLY A 32 -0.68 11.61 -5.11
N LEU A 33 -1.66 10.81 -5.50
CA LEU A 33 -3.07 10.99 -5.14
C LEU A 33 -3.29 10.88 -3.62
N TYR A 34 -2.60 9.94 -2.96
CA TYR A 34 -2.60 9.80 -1.52
C TYR A 34 -2.06 11.05 -0.80
N CYS A 35 -0.98 11.67 -1.28
CA CYS A 35 -0.46 12.91 -0.70
C CYS A 35 -1.49 14.05 -0.78
N LEU A 36 -2.24 14.14 -1.88
CA LEU A 36 -3.31 15.11 -2.03
C LEU A 36 -4.50 14.79 -1.10
N GLU A 37 -4.85 13.52 -0.93
CA GLU A 37 -5.91 13.11 0.00
C GLU A 37 -5.53 13.42 1.44
N ASN A 38 -4.29 13.19 1.85
CA ASN A 38 -3.80 13.62 3.17
C ASN A 38 -4.02 15.11 3.42
N THR A 39 -3.77 15.94 2.41
CA THR A 39 -4.01 17.39 2.52
C THR A 39 -5.50 17.71 2.70
N ARG A 40 -6.39 16.94 2.07
CA ARG A 40 -7.85 17.07 2.28
C ARG A 40 -8.26 16.64 3.69
N VAL A 41 -7.68 15.57 4.20
CA VAL A 41 -7.89 15.09 5.58
C VAL A 41 -7.42 16.14 6.58
N ASP A 42 -6.22 16.70 6.39
CA ASP A 42 -5.68 17.78 7.20
C ASP A 42 -6.59 19.03 7.20
N HIS A 43 -7.17 19.36 6.04
CA HIS A 43 -8.14 20.44 5.97
C HIS A 43 -9.41 20.14 6.79
N ARG A 44 -9.93 18.92 6.67
CA ARG A 44 -11.14 18.48 7.38
C ARG A 44 -11.00 18.53 8.89
N TYR A 45 -9.89 18.04 9.42
CA TYR A 45 -9.70 17.89 10.87
C TYR A 45 -9.00 19.07 11.53
N TYR A 46 -8.08 19.73 10.82
CA TYR A 46 -7.22 20.77 11.39
C TYR A 46 -7.40 22.14 10.74
N HIS A 47 -8.31 22.25 9.77
CA HIS A 47 -8.55 23.49 8.99
C HIS A 47 -7.29 24.05 8.32
N ARG A 48 -6.30 23.19 8.05
CA ARG A 48 -5.07 23.57 7.36
C ARG A 48 -5.33 23.78 5.87
N HIS A 49 -4.47 24.53 5.21
CA HIS A 49 -4.52 24.74 3.75
C HIS A 49 -5.81 25.41 3.22
N ALA A 50 -6.54 26.18 4.05
CA ALA A 50 -7.84 26.74 3.66
C ALA A 50 -7.80 27.54 2.34
N LEU A 51 -6.75 28.33 2.10
CA LEU A 51 -6.59 29.11 0.86
C LEU A 51 -6.25 28.28 -0.37
N THR A 52 -5.48 27.18 -0.19
CA THR A 52 -5.03 26.33 -1.28
C THR A 52 -5.97 25.13 -1.53
N PHE A 53 -6.87 24.85 -0.60
CA PHE A 53 -7.76 23.70 -0.64
C PHE A 53 -8.58 23.57 -1.94
N PRO A 54 -9.18 24.63 -2.51
CA PRO A 54 -9.91 24.49 -3.77
C PRO A 54 -9.01 24.05 -4.93
N PHE A 55 -7.80 24.56 -5.01
CA PHE A 55 -6.83 24.21 -6.04
C PHE A 55 -6.36 22.75 -5.89
N LEU A 56 -6.07 22.34 -4.66
CA LEU A 56 -5.65 20.96 -4.37
C LEU A 56 -6.76 19.96 -4.69
N THR A 57 -8.00 20.30 -4.36
CA THR A 57 -9.17 19.49 -4.70
C THR A 57 -9.37 19.39 -6.22
N LEU A 58 -9.20 20.50 -6.94
CA LEU A 58 -9.28 20.51 -8.40
C LEU A 58 -8.16 19.64 -9.00
N ALA A 59 -6.92 19.82 -8.57
CA ALA A 59 -5.78 19.03 -9.03
C ALA A 59 -5.99 17.53 -8.78
N GLN A 60 -6.45 17.15 -7.60
CA GLN A 60 -6.76 15.76 -7.27
C GLN A 60 -7.87 15.20 -8.19
N ASN A 61 -8.93 15.95 -8.42
CA ASN A 61 -10.01 15.49 -9.31
C ASN A 61 -9.54 15.33 -10.76
N VAL A 62 -8.67 16.22 -11.25
CA VAL A 62 -8.08 16.10 -12.59
C VAL A 62 -7.21 14.85 -12.68
N LEU A 63 -6.31 14.64 -11.70
CA LEU A 63 -5.44 13.47 -11.67
C LEU A 63 -6.21 12.15 -11.56
N MET A 64 -7.27 12.11 -10.74
CA MET A 64 -8.13 10.93 -10.65
C MET A 64 -8.84 10.63 -11.98
N ARG A 65 -9.33 11.66 -12.69
CA ARG A 65 -9.91 11.46 -14.02
C ARG A 65 -8.90 10.98 -15.06
N MET A 66 -7.67 11.48 -14.98
CA MET A 66 -6.59 10.98 -15.84
C MET A 66 -6.30 9.51 -15.54
N GLN A 67 -6.17 9.14 -14.27
CA GLN A 67 -6.00 7.74 -13.85
C GLN A 67 -7.13 6.86 -14.36
N GLU A 68 -8.40 7.27 -14.16
CA GLU A 68 -9.57 6.54 -14.64
C GLU A 68 -9.56 6.36 -16.17
N THR A 69 -9.03 7.33 -16.91
CA THR A 69 -8.88 7.21 -18.36
C THR A 69 -7.82 6.18 -18.73
N PHE A 70 -6.66 6.16 -18.06
CA PHE A 70 -5.64 5.15 -18.28
C PHE A 70 -6.12 3.76 -17.92
N ILE A 71 -6.79 3.61 -16.77
CA ILE A 71 -7.37 2.33 -16.32
C ILE A 71 -8.33 1.79 -17.39
N ARG A 72 -9.23 2.63 -17.89
CA ARG A 72 -10.17 2.23 -18.94
C ARG A 72 -9.46 1.77 -20.22
N LEU A 73 -8.39 2.45 -20.63
CA LEU A 73 -7.61 2.04 -21.81
C LEU A 73 -6.94 0.67 -21.60
N VAL A 74 -6.48 0.38 -20.38
CA VAL A 74 -5.91 -0.94 -20.03
C VAL A 74 -7.01 -2.00 -20.01
N GLU A 75 -8.19 -1.68 -19.44
CA GLU A 75 -9.37 -2.56 -19.45
C GLU A 75 -9.85 -2.87 -20.89
N GLU A 76 -9.85 -1.88 -21.77
CA GLU A 76 -10.24 -2.02 -23.19
C GLU A 76 -9.24 -2.87 -23.98
N ASP A 77 -7.94 -2.78 -23.68
CA ASP A 77 -6.90 -3.60 -24.30
C ASP A 77 -7.00 -5.08 -23.90
N GLY A 78 -7.38 -5.35 -22.67
CA GLY A 78 -7.64 -6.69 -22.14
C GLY A 78 -6.42 -7.60 -21.98
N THR A 79 -5.21 -7.07 -22.23
CA THR A 79 -3.95 -7.83 -22.11
C THR A 79 -3.46 -7.88 -20.67
N PHE A 80 -3.73 -6.80 -19.90
CA PHE A 80 -3.27 -6.63 -18.53
C PHE A 80 -4.42 -6.43 -17.57
N HIS A 81 -4.25 -6.87 -16.33
CA HIS A 81 -5.14 -6.47 -15.26
C HIS A 81 -4.96 -4.97 -14.98
N ALA A 82 -6.05 -4.24 -15.04
CA ALA A 82 -6.03 -2.83 -14.70
C ALA A 82 -5.88 -2.65 -13.18
N PRO A 83 -5.08 -1.64 -12.73
CA PRO A 83 -5.04 -1.29 -11.32
C PRO A 83 -6.37 -0.71 -10.86
N ASP A 84 -6.63 -0.77 -9.56
CA ASP A 84 -7.86 -0.21 -9.00
C ASP A 84 -7.91 1.32 -9.10
N ARG A 85 -9.12 1.83 -9.18
CA ARG A 85 -9.34 3.27 -9.18
C ARG A 85 -9.10 3.84 -7.80
N PHE A 86 -8.30 4.88 -7.70
CA PHE A 86 -7.99 5.51 -6.41
C PHE A 86 -9.23 5.95 -5.63
N ARG A 87 -10.33 6.28 -6.32
CA ARG A 87 -11.61 6.57 -5.67
C ARG A 87 -12.16 5.38 -4.88
N ASP A 88 -11.98 4.18 -5.39
CA ASP A 88 -12.44 2.96 -4.74
C ASP A 88 -11.51 2.59 -3.59
N VAL A 89 -10.20 2.81 -3.77
CA VAL A 89 -9.21 2.70 -2.70
C VAL A 89 -9.57 3.60 -1.51
N ILE A 90 -9.88 4.89 -1.73
CA ILE A 90 -10.31 5.80 -0.67
C ILE A 90 -11.60 5.31 0.01
N ARG A 91 -12.59 4.92 -0.78
CA ARG A 91 -13.90 4.46 -0.25
C ARG A 91 -13.75 3.22 0.60
N ASN A 92 -12.96 2.27 0.16
CA ASN A 92 -12.74 1.00 0.85
C ASN A 92 -11.83 1.14 2.07
N ALA A 93 -10.94 2.14 2.07
CA ALA A 93 -10.05 2.44 3.17
C ALA A 93 -10.66 3.37 4.25
N ASP A 94 -11.95 3.69 4.14
CA ASP A 94 -12.64 4.52 5.12
C ASP A 94 -12.47 3.94 6.54
N GLY A 95 -12.16 4.81 7.50
CA GLY A 95 -11.77 4.44 8.86
C GLY A 95 -10.27 4.22 9.09
N PHE A 96 -9.47 4.09 8.02
CA PHE A 96 -8.00 4.04 8.08
C PHE A 96 -7.34 5.28 7.47
N ILE A 97 -8.12 6.14 6.84
CA ILE A 97 -7.64 7.28 6.06
C ILE A 97 -6.85 8.28 6.90
N ASP A 98 -7.26 8.48 8.14
CA ASP A 98 -6.62 9.40 9.09
C ASP A 98 -5.25 8.91 9.56
N GLN A 99 -4.97 7.64 9.32
CA GLN A 99 -3.76 6.98 9.75
C GLN A 99 -2.68 6.95 8.64
N GLY A 100 -2.93 7.64 7.54
CA GLY A 100 -1.94 7.88 6.51
C GLY A 100 -1.56 6.61 5.73
N VAL A 101 -0.29 6.26 5.76
CA VAL A 101 0.35 5.25 4.91
C VAL A 101 -0.38 3.89 4.84
N LYS A 102 -1.25 3.58 5.78
CA LYS A 102 -1.92 2.26 5.91
C LYS A 102 -3.28 2.15 5.24
N MET A 103 -3.74 3.21 4.63
CA MET A 103 -4.94 3.18 3.81
C MET A 103 -4.88 2.06 2.75
N GLY A 104 -3.75 1.93 2.05
CA GLY A 104 -3.57 0.91 1.02
C GLY A 104 -3.61 -0.53 1.53
N GLU A 105 -3.10 -0.81 2.73
CA GLU A 105 -3.12 -2.16 3.28
C GLU A 105 -4.55 -2.60 3.65
N GLY A 106 -5.32 -1.72 4.26
CA GLY A 106 -6.73 -2.00 4.58
C GLY A 106 -7.58 -2.23 3.33
N TRP A 107 -7.30 -1.52 2.26
CA TRP A 107 -7.95 -1.72 0.97
C TRP A 107 -7.58 -3.07 0.35
N LEU A 108 -6.29 -3.42 0.26
CA LEU A 108 -5.84 -4.71 -0.29
C LEU A 108 -6.52 -5.91 0.36
N ILE A 109 -6.72 -5.86 1.69
CA ILE A 109 -7.40 -6.93 2.41
C ILE A 109 -8.88 -7.05 1.98
N LYS A 110 -9.57 -5.94 1.75
CA LYS A 110 -10.96 -5.94 1.27
C LYS A 110 -11.08 -6.52 -0.15
N GLU A 111 -10.05 -6.33 -0.98
CA GLU A 111 -9.97 -6.92 -2.32
C GLU A 111 -9.47 -8.38 -2.32
N GLY A 112 -9.32 -8.98 -1.14
CA GLY A 112 -8.95 -10.39 -1.01
C GLY A 112 -7.45 -10.66 -0.86
N VAL A 113 -6.60 -9.62 -0.89
CA VAL A 113 -5.16 -9.76 -0.68
C VAL A 113 -4.88 -9.79 0.82
N SER A 114 -4.87 -10.98 1.42
CA SER A 114 -4.70 -11.14 2.87
C SER A 114 -3.25 -11.21 3.33
N ASN A 115 -2.31 -11.54 2.43
CA ASN A 115 -0.89 -11.66 2.73
C ASN A 115 -0.15 -10.39 2.34
N ILE A 116 0.39 -9.65 3.32
CA ILE A 116 0.93 -8.30 3.10
C ILE A 116 2.35 -8.19 3.63
N VAL A 117 3.29 -7.86 2.75
CA VAL A 117 4.64 -7.45 3.13
C VAL A 117 4.73 -5.92 3.16
N SER A 118 4.86 -5.36 4.35
CA SER A 118 5.09 -3.93 4.54
C SER A 118 6.59 -3.64 4.46
N ALA A 119 7.09 -3.31 3.26
CA ALA A 119 8.50 -2.97 3.02
C ALA A 119 8.81 -1.58 3.58
N GLN A 120 9.71 -1.50 4.53
CA GLN A 120 10.04 -0.27 5.25
C GLN A 120 11.52 0.07 5.12
N PRO A 121 11.87 1.31 4.73
CA PRO A 121 13.25 1.74 4.85
C PRO A 121 13.60 1.95 6.32
N PHE A 122 14.82 1.56 6.70
CA PHE A 122 15.31 1.77 8.06
C PHE A 122 15.26 3.26 8.45
N GLY A 123 14.85 3.53 9.68
CA GLY A 123 14.78 4.90 10.21
C GLY A 123 13.62 5.77 9.66
N CYS A 124 12.73 5.22 8.86
CA CYS A 124 11.58 5.94 8.34
C CYS A 124 10.50 6.11 9.43
N LEU A 125 10.44 7.30 10.05
CA LEU A 125 9.50 7.60 11.13
C LEU A 125 8.02 7.31 10.77
N PRO A 126 7.49 7.74 9.61
CA PRO A 126 6.12 7.43 9.23
C PRO A 126 5.86 5.92 9.22
N ASN A 127 6.79 5.12 8.74
CA ASN A 127 6.63 3.67 8.74
C ASN A 127 6.72 3.07 10.14
N HIS A 128 7.66 3.52 10.96
CA HIS A 128 7.79 3.00 12.33
C HIS A 128 6.62 3.39 13.23
N ILE A 129 6.09 4.59 13.11
CA ILE A 129 5.01 5.08 13.95
C ILE A 129 3.66 4.67 13.38
N VAL A 130 3.36 5.03 12.13
CA VAL A 130 2.05 4.82 11.53
C VAL A 130 1.91 3.38 11.05
N ALA A 131 2.86 2.85 10.30
CA ALA A 131 2.78 1.51 9.73
C ALA A 131 2.71 0.44 10.83
N LYS A 132 3.67 0.41 11.73
CA LYS A 132 3.68 -0.56 12.85
C LYS A 132 2.53 -0.33 13.82
N GLY A 133 2.15 0.93 14.06
CA GLY A 133 0.99 1.27 14.90
C GLY A 133 -0.34 0.79 14.34
N MET A 134 -0.49 0.78 13.01
CA MET A 134 -1.71 0.32 12.36
C MET A 134 -1.80 -1.20 12.18
N ALA A 135 -0.67 -1.91 12.17
CA ALA A 135 -0.65 -3.37 11.99
C ALA A 135 -1.59 -4.09 12.97
N ARG A 136 -1.60 -3.67 14.24
CA ARG A 136 -2.50 -4.21 15.24
C ARG A 136 -3.98 -3.94 14.91
N ARG A 137 -4.32 -2.70 14.54
CA ARG A 137 -5.71 -2.34 14.19
C ARG A 137 -6.20 -3.08 12.94
N ILE A 138 -5.32 -3.25 11.95
CA ILE A 138 -5.61 -4.05 10.77
C ILE A 138 -5.90 -5.49 11.17
N LYS A 139 -5.07 -6.09 12.03
CA LYS A 139 -5.27 -7.46 12.50
C LYS A 139 -6.54 -7.62 13.34
N GLU A 140 -6.90 -6.62 14.16
CA GLU A 140 -8.14 -6.60 14.92
C GLU A 140 -9.38 -6.48 14.01
N ALA A 141 -9.31 -5.65 12.95
CA ALA A 141 -10.40 -5.46 11.99
C ALA A 141 -10.51 -6.63 10.99
N TYR A 142 -9.38 -7.23 10.64
CA TYR A 142 -9.27 -8.32 9.66
C TYR A 142 -8.43 -9.46 10.23
N PRO A 143 -8.99 -10.33 11.09
CA PRO A 143 -8.26 -11.42 11.75
C PRO A 143 -7.56 -12.38 10.79
N GLN A 144 -8.09 -12.52 9.56
CA GLN A 144 -7.51 -13.33 8.49
C GLN A 144 -6.25 -12.70 7.87
N SER A 145 -5.97 -11.41 8.11
CA SER A 145 -4.81 -10.75 7.51
C SER A 145 -3.50 -11.31 8.06
N ASN A 146 -2.56 -11.55 7.15
CA ASN A 146 -1.22 -12.04 7.45
C ASN A 146 -0.22 -10.96 7.04
N LEU A 147 0.13 -10.08 7.97
CA LEU A 147 0.91 -8.89 7.73
C LEU A 147 2.28 -8.99 8.40
N VAL A 148 3.35 -8.82 7.61
CA VAL A 148 4.72 -8.75 8.10
C VAL A 148 5.37 -7.41 7.71
N ALA A 149 5.97 -6.73 8.67
CA ALA A 149 6.74 -5.52 8.44
C ALA A 149 8.23 -5.88 8.34
N ILE A 150 8.86 -5.57 7.22
CA ILE A 150 10.27 -5.84 6.96
C ILE A 150 11.03 -4.51 6.87
N ASP A 151 11.97 -4.30 7.77
CA ASP A 151 12.87 -3.16 7.74
C ASP A 151 14.06 -3.47 6.82
N TYR A 152 14.23 -2.67 5.78
CA TYR A 152 15.38 -2.75 4.87
C TYR A 152 16.47 -1.80 5.35
N ASP A 153 17.44 -2.38 6.04
CA ASP A 153 18.64 -1.71 6.55
C ASP A 153 19.86 -2.28 5.80
N PRO A 154 20.79 -1.44 5.32
CA PRO A 154 22.02 -1.90 4.69
C PRO A 154 22.86 -2.84 5.56
N SER A 155 22.70 -2.78 6.89
CA SER A 155 23.38 -3.66 7.86
C SER A 155 22.60 -4.92 8.21
N ALA A 156 21.32 -5.01 7.82
CA ALA A 156 20.49 -6.17 8.12
C ALA A 156 20.81 -7.36 7.19
N SER A 157 20.76 -8.55 7.75
CA SER A 157 20.95 -9.77 6.98
C SER A 157 19.76 -10.02 6.06
N ARG A 158 20.01 -10.10 4.76
CA ARG A 158 19.03 -10.50 3.74
C ARG A 158 18.33 -11.81 4.12
N VAL A 159 19.09 -12.79 4.59
CA VAL A 159 18.56 -14.10 5.01
C VAL A 159 17.52 -13.97 6.12
N ASN A 160 17.74 -13.09 7.10
CA ASN A 160 16.75 -12.88 8.16
C ASN A 160 15.45 -12.24 7.63
N GLN A 161 15.57 -11.33 6.68
CA GLN A 161 14.40 -10.70 6.03
C GLN A 161 13.60 -11.74 5.24
N GLU A 162 14.28 -12.53 4.39
CA GLU A 162 13.65 -13.60 3.62
C GLU A 162 13.03 -14.67 4.51
N ASN A 163 13.69 -15.09 5.59
CA ASN A 163 13.12 -16.08 6.52
C ASN A 163 11.82 -15.59 7.18
N ARG A 164 11.72 -14.30 7.51
CA ARG A 164 10.48 -13.72 8.05
C ARG A 164 9.36 -13.73 7.02
N ILE A 165 9.68 -13.47 5.75
CA ILE A 165 8.71 -13.53 4.67
C ILE A 165 8.31 -14.99 4.43
N ARG A 166 9.25 -15.94 4.36
CA ARG A 166 8.94 -17.38 4.22
C ARG A 166 8.03 -17.88 5.34
N LEU A 167 8.24 -17.44 6.57
CA LEU A 167 7.35 -17.79 7.68
C LEU A 167 5.91 -17.28 7.44
N MET A 168 5.78 -16.06 6.93
CA MET A 168 4.47 -15.53 6.53
C MET A 168 3.83 -16.34 5.40
N LEU A 169 4.61 -16.70 4.38
CA LEU A 169 4.14 -17.48 3.22
C LEU A 169 3.75 -18.91 3.61
N ALA A 170 4.45 -19.53 4.56
CA ALA A 170 4.08 -20.84 5.09
C ALA A 170 2.69 -20.83 5.74
N VAL A 171 2.36 -19.77 6.49
CA VAL A 171 1.01 -19.59 7.05
C VAL A 171 -0.03 -19.40 5.96
N ALA A 172 0.32 -18.76 4.84
CA ALA A 172 -0.59 -18.61 3.71
C ALA A 172 -0.88 -19.95 3.04
N HIS A 173 0.13 -20.76 2.78
CA HIS A 173 -0.04 -22.12 2.21
C HIS A 173 -0.92 -23.05 3.09
N ASP A 174 -0.73 -22.97 4.40
CA ASP A 174 -1.54 -23.79 5.33
C ASP A 174 -3.02 -23.35 5.36
N ALA A 175 -3.31 -22.10 5.01
CA ALA A 175 -4.68 -21.57 4.97
C ALA A 175 -5.42 -21.95 3.67
N ASP A 176 -4.70 -22.26 2.60
CA ASP A 176 -5.25 -22.64 1.29
C ASP A 176 -5.34 -24.17 1.11
N ALA A 177 -4.82 -24.96 2.05
CA ALA A 177 -4.84 -26.42 2.05
C ALA A 177 -6.05 -26.99 2.79
#